data_160bc5a18187c8c03432e4f1343ef558
#
_entry.id   160bc5a18187c8c03432e4f1343ef558
#
_cell.length_a   1.000
_cell.length_b   1.000
_cell.length_c   1.000
_cell.angle_alpha   90.00
_cell.angle_beta   90.00
_cell.angle_gamma   90.00
#
_symmetry.space_group_name_H-M   'P 1'
#
loop_
_entity.id
_entity.type
_entity.pdbx_description
1 polymer ?
#
loop_
_entity_poly.entity_id
_entity_poly.type
_entity_poly.pdbx_seq_one_letter_code
_entity_poly.pdbx_strand_id
1 'polypeptide(L)' 'MKKVFTPDGEYLGRAIKIETTENGVEITVPGDFPGMIEKNTIYIGGSIVYEDENRVYIKY' A
#
# COMPACT_ATOMS: atom_id res chain seq x y z
N MET A 1 8.70 -7.81 -2.86
CA MET A 1 7.65 -6.77 -2.84
C MET A 1 6.30 -7.39 -2.56
N LYS A 2 5.44 -6.62 -1.90
CA LYS A 2 4.08 -7.08 -1.64
C LYS A 2 3.10 -6.45 -2.60
N LYS A 3 2.06 -7.17 -2.91
CA LYS A 3 0.95 -6.64 -3.69
C LYS A 3 -0.06 -6.01 -2.74
N VAL A 4 -0.54 -4.83 -3.09
CA VAL A 4 -1.44 -4.04 -2.25
C VAL A 4 -2.85 -4.12 -2.81
N PHE A 5 -3.82 -4.41 -1.94
CA PHE A 5 -5.21 -4.58 -2.32
C PHE A 5 -6.12 -3.77 -1.41
N THR A 6 -7.30 -3.43 -1.91
CA THR A 6 -8.39 -2.93 -1.07
C THR A 6 -9.01 -4.10 -0.31
N PRO A 7 -9.81 -3.84 0.73
CA PRO A 7 -10.44 -4.93 1.49
C PRO A 7 -11.36 -5.83 0.66
N ASP A 8 -11.91 -5.33 -0.42
CA ASP A 8 -12.77 -6.10 -1.31
C ASP A 8 -11.99 -6.77 -2.46
N GLY A 9 -10.66 -6.71 -2.42
CA GLY A 9 -9.81 -7.47 -3.33
C GLY A 9 -9.35 -6.76 -4.58
N GLU A 10 -9.58 -5.45 -4.70
CA GLU A 10 -9.11 -4.69 -5.85
C GLU A 10 -7.60 -4.48 -5.75
N TYR A 11 -6.86 -4.81 -6.81
CA TYR A 11 -5.42 -4.65 -6.84
C TYR A 11 -5.04 -3.18 -7.05
N LEU A 12 -4.19 -2.67 -6.17
CA LEU A 12 -3.74 -1.27 -6.22
C LEU A 12 -2.33 -1.10 -6.78
N GLY A 13 -1.49 -2.11 -6.66
CA GLY A 13 -0.12 -2.03 -7.12
C GLY A 13 0.82 -2.79 -6.21
N ARG A 14 2.13 -2.61 -6.44
CA ARG A 14 3.17 -3.29 -5.67
C ARG A 14 3.83 -2.32 -4.71
N ALA A 15 4.22 -2.82 -3.55
CA ALA A 15 4.93 -2.01 -2.56
C ALA A 15 6.30 -2.60 -2.27
N ILE A 16 7.31 -1.73 -2.26
CA ILE A 16 8.66 -2.08 -1.83
C ILE A 16 8.72 -2.15 -0.32
N LYS A 17 8.05 -1.21 0.35
CA LYS A 17 8.08 -1.07 1.79
C LYS A 17 6.73 -0.58 2.28
N ILE A 18 6.28 -1.10 3.41
CA ILE A 18 5.04 -0.70 4.04
C ILE A 18 5.32 -0.45 5.51
N GLU A 19 4.92 0.73 6.00
CA GLU A 19 5.06 1.09 7.40
C GLU A 19 3.74 1.61 7.95
N THR A 20 3.41 1.21 9.19
CA THR A 20 2.28 1.78 9.91
C THR A 20 2.80 2.92 10.77
N THR A 21 2.21 4.10 10.60
CA THR A 21 2.53 5.27 11.40
C THR A 21 1.32 5.63 12.25
N GLU A 22 1.48 6.56 13.18
CA GLU A 22 0.37 7.01 14.01
C GLU A 22 -0.74 7.69 13.21
N ASN A 23 -0.43 8.14 11.99
CA ASN A 23 -1.40 8.82 11.12
C ASN A 23 -1.96 7.94 10.02
N GLY A 24 -1.52 6.70 9.91
CA GLY A 24 -1.98 5.79 8.88
C GLY A 24 -0.85 4.94 8.31
N VAL A 25 -1.07 4.41 7.12
CA VAL A 25 -0.13 3.51 6.46
C VAL A 25 0.65 4.27 5.39
N GLU A 26 1.97 4.13 5.41
CA GLU A 26 2.86 4.71 4.42
C GLU A 26 3.41 3.60 3.53
N ILE A 27 3.28 3.77 2.23
CA ILE A 27 3.68 2.77 1.24
C ILE A 27 4.73 3.35 0.31
N THR A 28 5.86 2.67 0.19
CA THR A 28 6.88 3.01 -0.79
C THR A 28 6.70 2.10 -2.00
N VAL A 29 6.54 2.72 -3.17
CA VAL A 29 6.18 2.00 -4.39
C VAL A 29 7.21 2.24 -5.48
N PRO A 30 7.32 1.34 -6.46
CA PRO A 30 8.33 1.46 -7.53
C PRO A 30 7.98 2.46 -8.64
N GLY A 31 6.97 3.29 -8.46
CA GLY A 31 6.62 4.31 -9.44
C GLY A 31 5.53 3.90 -10.42
N ASP A 32 5.09 2.65 -10.39
CA ASP A 32 4.02 2.15 -11.27
C ASP A 32 2.69 1.94 -10.52
N PHE A 33 2.60 2.49 -9.32
CA PHE A 33 1.38 2.41 -8.54
C PHE A 33 0.32 3.33 -9.15
N PRO A 34 -0.95 2.90 -9.24
CA PRO A 34 -2.00 3.75 -9.84
C PRO A 34 -2.09 5.12 -9.17
N GLY A 35 -2.16 6.17 -9.98
CA GLY A 35 -2.22 7.53 -9.49
C GLY A 35 -0.89 8.14 -9.13
N MET A 36 0.18 7.38 -9.19
CA MET A 36 1.53 7.87 -8.93
C MET A 36 2.18 8.37 -10.21
N ILE A 37 2.90 9.48 -10.13
CA ILE A 37 3.61 10.03 -11.28
C ILE A 37 5.12 10.01 -11.02
N GLU A 38 5.55 10.63 -9.95
CA GLU A 38 6.99 10.79 -9.69
C GLU A 38 7.43 10.36 -8.30
N LYS A 39 6.51 10.22 -7.38
CA LYS A 39 6.88 9.89 -5.99
C LYS A 39 6.92 8.39 -5.78
N ASN A 40 7.90 7.95 -5.03
CA ASN A 40 8.03 6.56 -4.65
C ASN A 40 7.28 6.22 -3.35
N THR A 41 6.78 7.23 -2.66
CA THR A 41 6.10 7.05 -1.39
C THR A 41 4.73 7.69 -1.44
N ILE A 42 3.70 6.95 -1.07
CA ILE A 42 2.35 7.47 -0.91
C ILE A 42 1.89 7.21 0.52
N TYR A 43 1.03 8.08 0.99
CA TYR A 43 0.50 8.01 2.33
C TYR A 43 -0.98 7.65 2.27
N ILE A 44 -1.33 6.58 2.94
CA ILE A 44 -2.72 6.14 3.02
C ILE A 44 -3.15 6.27 4.48
N GLY A 45 -4.12 7.14 4.73
CA GLY A 45 -4.61 7.41 6.07
C GLY A 45 -5.54 6.33 6.60
N GLY A 46 -5.14 5.09 6.46
CA GLY A 46 -5.96 3.95 6.86
C GLY A 46 -5.20 2.97 7.72
N SER A 47 -5.61 1.72 7.65
CA SER A 47 -4.99 0.67 8.44
C SER A 47 -4.86 -0.62 7.63
N ILE A 48 -3.91 -1.46 8.06
CA ILE A 48 -3.73 -2.77 7.46
C ILE A 48 -4.82 -3.70 8.02
N VAL A 49 -5.58 -4.31 7.13
CA VAL A 49 -6.64 -5.24 7.49
C VAL A 49 -6.09 -6.66 7.54
N TYR A 50 -5.19 -6.98 6.62
CA TYR A 50 -4.58 -8.30 6.53
C TYR A 50 -3.23 -8.16 5.83
N GLU A 51 -2.26 -8.94 6.27
CA GLU A 51 -0.94 -8.95 5.66
C GLU A 51 -0.30 -10.32 5.76
N ASP A 52 0.29 -10.78 4.65
CA ASP A 52 1.14 -11.97 4.65
C ASP A 52 2.42 -11.66 3.86
N GLU A 53 3.20 -12.68 3.49
CA GLU A 53 4.48 -12.47 2.80
C GLU A 53 4.33 -11.81 1.43
N ASN A 54 3.20 -12.02 0.76
CA ASN A 54 3.00 -11.63 -0.62
C ASN A 54 1.97 -10.53 -0.84
N ARG A 55 1.09 -10.29 0.14
CA ARG A 55 -0.04 -9.39 -0.03
C ARG A 55 -0.31 -8.58 1.21
N VAL A 56 -0.85 -7.39 1.00
CA VAL A 56 -1.37 -6.56 2.08
C VAL A 56 -2.71 -5.98 1.62
N TYR A 57 -3.68 -6.02 2.51
CA TYR A 57 -5.01 -5.45 2.29
C TYR A 57 -5.14 -4.24 3.20
N ILE A 58 -5.39 -3.08 2.62
CA ILE A 58 -5.41 -1.81 3.34
C ILE A 58 -6.78 -1.17 3.18
N LYS A 59 -7.37 -0.80 4.31
CA LYS A 59 -8.61 -0.04 4.35
C LYS A 59 -8.27 1.43 4.57
N TYR A 60 -8.77 2.28 3.71
CA TYR A 60 -8.57 3.72 3.82
C TYR A 60 -9.88 4.49 3.71
#